data_4b033453af9c1f540732f9d9c0a3cd1c
#
_entry.id   4b033453af9c1f540732f9d9c0a3cd1c
#
_cell.length_a   1.000
_cell.length_b   1.000
_cell.length_c   1.000
_cell.angle_alpha   90.00
_cell.angle_beta   90.00
_cell.angle_gamma   90.00
#
_symmetry.space_group_name_H-M   'P 1'
#
loop_
_entity.id
_entity.type
_entity.pdbx_description
1 polymer ?
#
loop_
_entity_poly.entity_id
_entity_poly.type
_entity_poly.pdbx_seq_one_letter_code
_entity_poly.pdbx_strand_id
1 'polypeptide(L)'
;MTNPQGRFRGLFIPHVTPFGDDGVLDLESLERLTTHQTSIHGVAGLVSCARIGEGPVLGLEEKQRVYEVAGKVARKAGKLHIATIAPQSTDEAIRLIRDLENLPVDAVMIFPPLLLAWGKVESELKFRFFEDITRATSMPLVLFQIPVKSYWYDPATICRIAGLNNVVAFKEASFDIDLFTETMKQLERAKASMEVLSGNDRFVAESYRLGAAGALIGVANVATEKWAAMDLAAQQGDFDRAAALQKELEAVKEIVFREPIVEAVARIKIVLQHEGLIKTATVRRPQLGVSAEERKLLLDSYHALKKTGFRSSDSVAMAS
;
A
#
# COMPACT_ATOMS: atom_id res chain seq x y z
N MET A 1 24.57 11.02 5.47
CA MET A 1 23.29 10.31 5.47
C MET A 1 22.30 11.24 4.80
N THR A 2 21.74 10.87 3.65
CA THR A 2 20.73 11.66 2.94
C THR A 2 19.46 11.67 3.81
N ASN A 3 18.88 12.85 4.04
CA ASN A 3 17.62 13.00 4.76
C ASN A 3 16.54 12.12 4.08
N PRO A 4 15.92 11.15 4.78
CA PRO A 4 14.92 10.28 4.18
C PRO A 4 13.59 10.98 3.85
N GLN A 5 13.43 12.22 4.31
CA GLN A 5 12.26 13.05 4.03
C GLN A 5 12.20 13.41 2.54
N GLY A 6 11.00 13.34 1.97
CA GLY A 6 10.78 13.59 0.54
C GLY A 6 10.97 12.37 -0.37
N ARG A 7 11.41 11.22 0.15
CA ARG A 7 11.57 9.98 -0.63
C ARG A 7 10.28 9.18 -0.78
N PHE A 8 9.34 9.33 0.17
CA PHE A 8 8.09 8.56 0.21
C PHE A 8 6.94 9.31 -0.48
N ARG A 9 7.14 9.63 -1.75
CA ARG A 9 6.16 10.34 -2.61
C ARG A 9 5.83 9.48 -3.83
N GLY A 10 4.62 9.64 -4.38
CA GLY A 10 4.19 8.91 -5.58
C GLY A 10 3.44 7.62 -5.26
N LEU A 11 3.28 6.76 -6.27
CA LEU A 11 2.48 5.54 -6.17
C LEU A 11 3.28 4.38 -5.58
N PHE A 12 2.83 3.84 -4.45
CA PHE A 12 3.33 2.60 -3.84
C PHE A 12 2.32 1.48 -4.04
N ILE A 13 2.79 0.32 -4.48
CA ILE A 13 1.93 -0.84 -4.77
C ILE A 13 2.07 -1.88 -3.67
N PRO A 14 1.02 -2.12 -2.86
CA PRO A 14 0.98 -3.26 -1.96
C PRO A 14 0.70 -4.53 -2.77
N HIS A 15 1.76 -5.13 -3.34
CA HIS A 15 1.63 -6.27 -4.24
C HIS A 15 1.00 -7.48 -3.54
N VAL A 16 0.29 -8.32 -4.31
CA VAL A 16 -0.20 -9.62 -3.82
C VAL A 16 0.98 -10.58 -3.60
N THR A 17 0.77 -11.61 -2.78
CA THR A 17 1.69 -12.73 -2.64
C THR A 17 1.17 -13.91 -3.47
N PRO A 18 1.83 -14.28 -4.58
CA PRO A 18 1.42 -15.43 -5.37
C PRO A 18 1.66 -16.75 -4.65
N PHE A 19 0.74 -17.70 -4.84
CA PHE A 19 0.85 -19.07 -4.36
C PHE A 19 0.62 -20.05 -5.52
N GLY A 20 1.17 -21.26 -5.39
CA GLY A 20 0.76 -22.40 -6.20
C GLY A 20 -0.64 -22.91 -5.81
N ASP A 21 -1.18 -23.86 -6.56
CA ASP A 21 -2.48 -24.49 -6.26
C ASP A 21 -2.47 -25.23 -4.92
N ASP A 22 -1.29 -25.65 -4.45
CA ASP A 22 -1.02 -26.28 -3.17
C ASP A 22 -0.91 -25.27 -1.99
N GLY A 23 -1.02 -23.96 -2.28
CA GLY A 23 -0.87 -22.89 -1.30
C GLY A 23 0.57 -22.57 -0.89
N VAL A 24 1.59 -23.16 -1.54
CA VAL A 24 3.00 -22.83 -1.32
C VAL A 24 3.35 -21.54 -2.06
N LEU A 25 4.31 -20.76 -1.52
CA LEU A 25 4.79 -19.51 -2.15
C LEU A 25 5.32 -19.77 -3.58
N ASP A 26 4.78 -19.04 -4.57
CA ASP A 26 5.31 -18.99 -5.93
C ASP A 26 6.21 -17.75 -6.09
N LEU A 27 7.48 -17.91 -5.74
CA LEU A 27 8.46 -16.82 -5.80
C LEU A 27 8.81 -16.41 -7.24
N GLU A 28 8.67 -17.31 -8.22
CA GLU A 28 8.87 -16.98 -9.64
C GLU A 28 7.79 -16.00 -10.13
N SER A 29 6.52 -16.29 -9.79
CA SER A 29 5.42 -15.35 -10.07
C SER A 29 5.58 -14.04 -9.29
N LEU A 30 6.07 -14.08 -8.05
CA LEU A 30 6.34 -12.88 -7.27
C LEU A 30 7.39 -12.00 -7.96
N GLU A 31 8.50 -12.57 -8.38
CA GLU A 31 9.57 -11.85 -9.09
C GLU A 31 9.06 -11.25 -10.40
N ARG A 32 8.31 -12.03 -11.21
CA ARG A 32 7.70 -11.56 -12.46
C ARG A 32 6.74 -10.40 -12.22
N LEU A 33 5.82 -10.53 -11.26
CA LEU A 33 4.84 -9.50 -10.90
C LEU A 33 5.53 -8.21 -10.44
N THR A 34 6.46 -8.32 -9.51
CA THR A 34 7.15 -7.15 -8.93
C THR A 34 8.08 -6.48 -9.95
N THR A 35 8.70 -7.25 -10.86
CA THR A 35 9.47 -6.72 -11.99
C THR A 35 8.56 -5.93 -12.93
N HIS A 36 7.40 -6.47 -13.29
CA HIS A 36 6.42 -5.75 -14.10
C HIS A 36 6.00 -4.43 -13.42
N GLN A 37 5.58 -4.49 -12.16
CA GLN A 37 5.12 -3.30 -11.42
C GLN A 37 6.20 -2.22 -11.31
N THR A 38 7.45 -2.60 -11.03
CA THR A 38 8.56 -1.63 -10.91
C THR A 38 9.02 -1.06 -12.24
N SER A 39 8.71 -1.71 -13.37
CA SER A 39 9.01 -1.19 -14.72
C SER A 39 8.06 -0.06 -15.15
N ILE A 40 6.91 0.07 -14.50
CA ILE A 40 5.90 1.09 -14.87
C ILE A 40 6.39 2.47 -14.41
N HIS A 41 6.40 3.41 -15.35
CA HIS A 41 6.74 4.79 -15.05
C HIS A 41 5.72 5.40 -14.07
N GLY A 42 6.18 6.15 -13.06
CA GLY A 42 5.34 6.73 -12.01
C GLY A 42 5.18 5.83 -10.77
N VAL A 43 5.53 4.53 -10.83
CA VAL A 43 5.61 3.71 -9.62
C VAL A 43 6.81 4.12 -8.79
N ALA A 44 6.59 4.51 -7.54
CA ALA A 44 7.62 4.93 -6.59
C ALA A 44 8.20 3.75 -5.79
N GLY A 45 7.40 2.73 -5.51
CA GLY A 45 7.87 1.60 -4.72
C GLY A 45 6.87 0.46 -4.57
N LEU A 46 7.34 -0.58 -3.90
CA LEU A 46 6.59 -1.78 -3.56
C LEU A 46 6.34 -1.86 -2.06
N VAL A 47 5.24 -2.47 -1.67
CA VAL A 47 4.93 -2.77 -0.26
C VAL A 47 4.60 -4.25 -0.12
N SER A 48 5.38 -4.96 0.69
CA SER A 48 5.23 -6.40 0.89
C SER A 48 4.46 -6.73 2.16
N CYS A 49 3.75 -7.84 2.13
CA CYS A 49 3.07 -8.46 3.29
C CYS A 49 2.04 -7.54 3.98
N ALA A 50 1.51 -6.53 3.28
CA ALA A 50 0.35 -5.77 3.72
C ALA A 50 -0.93 -6.64 3.64
N ARG A 51 -2.11 -6.07 3.90
CA ARG A 51 -3.38 -6.80 3.80
C ARG A 51 -3.57 -7.45 2.41
N ILE A 52 -3.33 -6.68 1.35
CA ILE A 52 -3.41 -7.17 -0.05
C ILE A 52 -2.36 -8.25 -0.32
N GLY A 53 -1.19 -8.16 0.28
CA GLY A 53 -0.14 -9.19 0.21
C GLY A 53 -0.35 -10.38 1.14
N GLU A 54 -1.54 -10.54 1.73
CA GLU A 54 -1.90 -11.65 2.62
C GLU A 54 -0.91 -11.84 3.81
N GLY A 55 -0.25 -10.77 4.24
CA GLY A 55 0.74 -10.82 5.31
C GLY A 55 0.29 -11.51 6.60
N PRO A 56 -0.97 -11.35 7.08
CA PRO A 56 -1.44 -12.04 8.28
C PRO A 56 -1.45 -13.57 8.20
N VAL A 57 -1.49 -14.17 7.02
CA VAL A 57 -1.52 -15.65 6.84
C VAL A 57 -0.17 -16.24 6.42
N LEU A 58 0.88 -15.41 6.35
CA LEU A 58 2.25 -15.85 6.07
C LEU A 58 3.02 -16.12 7.36
N GLY A 59 3.77 -17.22 7.37
CA GLY A 59 4.77 -17.50 8.40
C GLY A 59 5.96 -16.52 8.32
N LEU A 60 6.78 -16.46 9.37
CA LEU A 60 7.92 -15.54 9.44
C LEU A 60 8.92 -15.78 8.30
N GLU A 61 9.32 -17.02 8.07
CA GLU A 61 10.26 -17.40 7.00
C GLU A 61 9.70 -17.07 5.61
N GLU A 62 8.39 -17.25 5.40
CA GLU A 62 7.74 -16.88 4.15
C GLU A 62 7.78 -15.37 3.92
N LYS A 63 7.49 -14.57 4.95
CA LYS A 63 7.61 -13.10 4.89
C LYS A 63 9.03 -12.67 4.52
N GLN A 64 10.04 -13.27 5.16
CA GLN A 64 11.45 -12.97 4.86
C GLN A 64 11.78 -13.25 3.39
N ARG A 65 11.32 -14.39 2.83
CA ARG A 65 11.50 -14.71 1.40
C ARG A 65 10.79 -13.70 0.49
N VAL A 66 9.59 -13.28 0.84
CA VAL A 66 8.84 -12.25 0.09
C VAL A 66 9.58 -10.90 0.13
N TYR A 67 10.05 -10.48 1.31
CA TYR A 67 10.83 -9.23 1.44
C TYR A 67 12.13 -9.28 0.64
N GLU A 68 12.81 -10.41 0.66
CA GLU A 68 14.07 -10.59 -0.07
C GLU A 68 13.86 -10.46 -1.60
N VAL A 69 12.89 -11.18 -2.16
CA VAL A 69 12.60 -11.16 -3.60
C VAL A 69 12.12 -9.79 -4.05
N ALA A 70 11.06 -9.27 -3.43
CA ALA A 70 10.48 -7.97 -3.82
C ALA A 70 11.48 -6.82 -3.61
N GLY A 71 12.25 -6.85 -2.53
CA GLY A 71 13.25 -5.82 -2.25
C GLY A 71 14.44 -5.84 -3.20
N LYS A 72 14.93 -7.03 -3.62
CA LYS A 72 15.96 -7.14 -4.66
C LYS A 72 15.48 -6.55 -5.98
N VAL A 73 14.22 -6.85 -6.38
CA VAL A 73 13.61 -6.30 -7.59
C VAL A 73 13.47 -4.78 -7.49
N ALA A 74 12.92 -4.26 -6.40
CA ALA A 74 12.75 -2.82 -6.19
C ALA A 74 14.11 -2.09 -6.25
N ARG A 75 15.11 -2.58 -5.53
CA ARG A 75 16.49 -2.02 -5.53
C ARG A 75 17.12 -2.00 -6.92
N LYS A 76 16.99 -3.10 -7.70
CA LYS A 76 17.46 -3.17 -9.08
C LYS A 76 16.81 -2.14 -10.00
N ALA A 77 15.54 -1.84 -9.75
CA ALA A 77 14.76 -0.84 -10.50
C ALA A 77 14.95 0.60 -9.97
N GLY A 78 15.73 0.83 -8.92
CA GLY A 78 15.88 2.14 -8.27
C GLY A 78 14.62 2.60 -7.54
N LYS A 79 13.76 1.67 -7.11
CA LYS A 79 12.49 1.91 -6.41
C LYS A 79 12.60 1.59 -4.93
N LEU A 80 11.72 2.16 -4.11
CA LEU A 80 11.66 1.89 -2.68
C LEU A 80 10.94 0.56 -2.39
N HIS A 81 11.34 -0.08 -1.29
CA HIS A 81 10.66 -1.25 -0.76
C HIS A 81 10.28 -1.05 0.70
N ILE A 82 8.98 -1.16 0.99
CA ILE A 82 8.42 -1.09 2.34
C ILE A 82 8.00 -2.50 2.77
N ALA A 83 8.59 -2.99 3.85
CA ALA A 83 8.13 -4.22 4.51
C ALA A 83 7.00 -3.91 5.49
N THR A 84 5.97 -4.75 5.56
CA THR A 84 4.88 -4.58 6.53
C THR A 84 4.97 -5.63 7.63
N ILE A 85 4.98 -5.20 8.88
CA ILE A 85 4.92 -6.07 10.05
C ILE A 85 3.59 -5.90 10.80
N ALA A 86 3.17 -6.94 11.53
CA ALA A 86 1.94 -6.95 12.33
C ALA A 86 2.24 -7.45 13.76
N PRO A 87 2.95 -6.65 14.57
CA PRO A 87 3.35 -7.04 15.92
C PRO A 87 2.16 -7.02 16.87
N GLN A 88 2.23 -7.81 17.95
CA GLN A 88 1.25 -7.79 19.04
C GLN A 88 1.73 -6.99 20.25
N SER A 89 3.04 -6.65 20.31
CA SER A 89 3.65 -5.85 21.38
C SER A 89 4.76 -4.96 20.84
N THR A 90 5.21 -3.99 21.66
CA THR A 90 6.36 -3.14 21.37
C THR A 90 7.65 -3.94 21.19
N ASP A 91 7.92 -4.92 22.10
CA ASP A 91 9.12 -5.75 22.04
C ASP A 91 9.12 -6.63 20.78
N GLU A 92 7.96 -7.14 20.38
CA GLU A 92 7.84 -7.89 19.13
C GLU A 92 8.09 -6.99 17.92
N ALA A 93 7.56 -5.77 17.91
CA ALA A 93 7.81 -4.81 16.83
C ALA A 93 9.32 -4.54 16.68
N ILE A 94 10.01 -4.26 17.78
CA ILE A 94 11.46 -4.02 17.79
C ILE A 94 12.23 -5.24 17.27
N ARG A 95 11.88 -6.44 17.70
CA ARG A 95 12.50 -7.68 17.23
C ARG A 95 12.29 -7.88 15.73
N LEU A 96 11.04 -7.78 15.26
CA LEU A 96 10.71 -7.94 13.83
C LEU A 96 11.42 -6.89 12.97
N ILE A 97 11.60 -5.67 13.43
CA ILE A 97 12.35 -4.64 12.70
C ILE A 97 13.84 -5.01 12.61
N ARG A 98 14.44 -5.50 13.69
CA ARG A 98 15.84 -5.96 13.67
C ARG A 98 16.06 -7.11 12.69
N ASP A 99 15.11 -8.02 12.56
CA ASP A 99 15.17 -9.13 11.61
C ASP A 99 15.16 -8.64 10.13
N LEU A 100 14.74 -7.40 9.88
CA LEU A 100 14.72 -6.77 8.55
C LEU A 100 15.99 -5.98 8.21
N GLU A 101 16.88 -5.68 9.17
CA GLU A 101 18.05 -4.80 8.96
C GLU A 101 19.01 -5.31 7.86
N ASN A 102 19.07 -6.63 7.67
CA ASN A 102 19.91 -7.24 6.64
C ASN A 102 19.19 -7.56 5.32
N LEU A 103 17.90 -7.23 5.23
CA LEU A 103 17.10 -7.43 4.03
C LEU A 103 17.04 -6.14 3.18
N PRO A 104 16.72 -6.26 1.89
CA PRO A 104 16.60 -5.09 1.00
C PRO A 104 15.29 -4.33 1.27
N VAL A 105 15.20 -3.68 2.44
CA VAL A 105 14.05 -2.93 2.93
C VAL A 105 14.47 -1.48 3.19
N ASP A 106 13.70 -0.51 2.70
CA ASP A 106 13.96 0.92 2.89
C ASP A 106 13.16 1.53 4.05
N ALA A 107 12.02 0.93 4.39
CA ALA A 107 11.19 1.34 5.52
C ALA A 107 10.29 0.19 5.99
N VAL A 108 9.80 0.31 7.22
CA VAL A 108 8.89 -0.66 7.83
C VAL A 108 7.54 -0.01 8.11
N MET A 109 6.47 -0.54 7.50
CA MET A 109 5.10 -0.17 7.81
C MET A 109 4.56 -1.07 8.93
N ILE A 110 3.96 -0.45 9.94
CA ILE A 110 3.54 -1.16 11.15
C ILE A 110 2.02 -1.20 11.23
N PHE A 111 1.44 -2.42 11.19
CA PHE A 111 0.05 -2.61 11.60
C PHE A 111 -0.09 -2.28 13.09
N PRO A 112 -1.12 -1.53 13.49
CA PRO A 112 -1.37 -1.30 14.90
C PRO A 112 -1.68 -2.62 15.63
N PRO A 113 -1.06 -2.89 16.80
CA PRO A 113 -1.36 -4.07 17.59
C PRO A 113 -2.83 -4.16 18.00
N LEU A 114 -3.38 -5.37 18.10
CA LEU A 114 -4.77 -5.58 18.51
C LEU A 114 -5.10 -4.92 19.85
N LEU A 115 -4.15 -4.86 20.77
CA LEU A 115 -4.30 -4.20 22.07
C LEU A 115 -4.73 -2.72 21.91
N LEU A 116 -4.28 -2.03 20.86
CA LEU A 116 -4.63 -0.63 20.59
C LEU A 116 -6.07 -0.43 20.07
N ALA A 117 -6.81 -1.52 19.82
CA ALA A 117 -8.21 -1.48 19.40
C ALA A 117 -9.18 -1.99 20.48
N TRP A 118 -8.67 -2.46 21.61
CA TRP A 118 -9.49 -3.10 22.64
C TRP A 118 -10.17 -2.07 23.54
N GLY A 119 -11.34 -1.64 23.14
CA GLY A 119 -12.12 -0.63 23.85
C GLY A 119 -11.62 0.80 23.63
N LYS A 120 -11.84 1.66 24.61
CA LYS A 120 -11.32 3.03 24.58
C LYS A 120 -9.86 3.05 25.01
N VAL A 121 -8.97 3.26 24.05
CA VAL A 121 -7.52 3.33 24.28
C VAL A 121 -7.07 4.79 24.30
N GLU A 122 -6.34 5.16 25.33
CA GLU A 122 -5.78 6.51 25.48
C GLU A 122 -4.75 6.80 24.37
N SER A 123 -4.79 8.02 23.85
CA SER A 123 -3.86 8.50 22.79
C SER A 123 -2.41 8.39 23.20
N GLU A 124 -2.11 8.55 24.49
CA GLU A 124 -0.76 8.40 25.04
C GLU A 124 -0.20 6.98 24.83
N LEU A 125 -1.02 5.93 24.97
CA LEU A 125 -0.58 4.55 24.73
C LEU A 125 -0.20 4.35 23.26
N LYS A 126 -0.99 4.91 22.33
CA LYS A 126 -0.71 4.87 20.90
C LYS A 126 0.58 5.60 20.53
N PHE A 127 0.82 6.76 21.16
CA PHE A 127 2.06 7.53 20.96
C PHE A 127 3.28 6.79 21.53
N ARG A 128 3.21 6.29 22.78
CA ARG A 128 4.31 5.57 23.43
C ARG A 128 4.75 4.34 22.65
N PHE A 129 3.82 3.62 22.05
CA PHE A 129 4.15 2.49 21.19
C PHE A 129 5.15 2.87 20.08
N PHE A 130 4.92 3.99 19.37
CA PHE A 130 5.85 4.47 18.35
C PHE A 130 7.11 5.10 18.94
N GLU A 131 6.99 5.86 20.02
CA GLU A 131 8.14 6.48 20.70
C GLU A 131 9.17 5.42 21.14
N ASP A 132 8.74 4.33 21.74
CA ASP A 132 9.63 3.26 22.18
C ASP A 132 10.30 2.53 21.02
N ILE A 133 9.56 2.28 19.93
CA ILE A 133 10.13 1.69 18.72
C ILE A 133 11.17 2.62 18.10
N THR A 134 10.89 3.92 17.97
CA THR A 134 11.82 4.90 17.38
C THR A 134 13.10 5.07 18.18
N ARG A 135 13.06 4.85 19.50
CA ARG A 135 14.26 4.82 20.35
C ARG A 135 15.13 3.57 20.14
N ALA A 136 14.52 2.48 19.70
CA ALA A 136 15.19 1.17 19.59
C ALA A 136 15.76 0.88 18.19
N THR A 137 15.40 1.67 17.17
CA THR A 137 15.85 1.47 15.78
C THR A 137 16.02 2.80 15.06
N SER A 138 16.93 2.82 14.06
CA SER A 138 17.05 3.91 13.08
C SER A 138 16.33 3.59 11.76
N MET A 139 15.71 2.42 11.63
CA MET A 139 14.95 2.02 10.44
C MET A 139 13.81 3.05 10.20
N PRO A 140 13.64 3.57 8.97
CA PRO A 140 12.50 4.43 8.66
C PRO A 140 11.17 3.71 8.88
N LEU A 141 10.24 4.39 9.55
CA LEU A 141 8.93 3.83 9.91
C LEU A 141 7.81 4.51 9.14
N VAL A 142 6.84 3.72 8.72
CA VAL A 142 5.59 4.18 8.12
C VAL A 142 4.45 3.89 9.09
N LEU A 143 3.83 4.96 9.60
CA LEU A 143 2.59 4.86 10.38
C LEU A 143 1.47 4.32 9.49
N PHE A 144 0.61 3.47 10.02
CA PHE A 144 -0.53 2.94 9.26
C PHE A 144 -1.83 3.06 10.04
N GLN A 145 -2.80 3.76 9.46
CA GLN A 145 -4.19 3.81 9.94
C GLN A 145 -5.07 2.94 9.05
N ILE A 146 -5.68 1.92 9.64
CA ILE A 146 -6.56 0.98 8.94
C ILE A 146 -8.03 1.44 9.01
N PRO A 147 -8.93 0.96 8.14
CA PRO A 147 -10.35 1.38 8.10
C PRO A 147 -11.19 0.72 9.21
N VAL A 148 -10.69 0.74 10.44
CA VAL A 148 -11.37 0.20 11.63
C VAL A 148 -11.29 1.24 12.73
N LYS A 149 -12.42 1.88 13.07
CA LYS A 149 -12.51 3.05 13.95
C LYS A 149 -11.79 2.89 15.29
N SER A 150 -11.84 1.71 15.90
CA SER A 150 -11.17 1.45 17.19
C SER A 150 -9.64 1.59 17.13
N TYR A 151 -9.03 1.43 15.94
CA TYR A 151 -7.59 1.63 15.74
C TYR A 151 -7.21 3.08 15.40
N TRP A 152 -8.17 3.96 15.08
CA TRP A 152 -7.83 5.29 14.59
C TRP A 152 -7.02 6.09 15.59
N TYR A 153 -6.04 6.78 15.07
CA TYR A 153 -5.32 7.82 15.77
C TYR A 153 -6.09 9.13 15.62
N ASP A 154 -6.21 9.90 16.68
CA ASP A 154 -6.67 11.27 16.54
C ASP A 154 -5.57 12.12 15.88
N PRO A 155 -5.93 13.21 15.15
CA PRO A 155 -4.97 14.02 14.42
C PRO A 155 -3.86 14.63 15.29
N ALA A 156 -4.11 14.95 16.55
CA ALA A 156 -3.10 15.47 17.46
C ALA A 156 -2.04 14.39 17.79
N THR A 157 -2.46 13.15 18.00
CA THR A 157 -1.56 12.00 18.19
C THR A 157 -0.74 11.73 16.92
N ILE A 158 -1.33 11.84 15.74
CA ILE A 158 -0.60 11.73 14.45
C ILE A 158 0.49 12.78 14.35
N CYS A 159 0.19 14.05 14.70
CA CYS A 159 1.18 15.14 14.72
C CYS A 159 2.33 14.87 15.70
N ARG A 160 2.05 14.32 16.88
CA ARG A 160 3.09 13.92 17.84
C ARG A 160 3.99 12.81 17.29
N ILE A 161 3.39 11.78 16.68
CA ILE A 161 4.13 10.68 16.05
C ILE A 161 4.97 11.20 14.88
N ALA A 162 4.45 12.13 14.07
CA ALA A 162 5.19 12.77 12.98
C ALA A 162 6.42 13.55 13.44
N GLY A 163 6.48 13.95 14.70
CA GLY A 163 7.65 14.58 15.33
C GLY A 163 8.77 13.61 15.74
N LEU A 164 8.57 12.30 15.64
CA LEU A 164 9.58 11.29 15.93
C LEU A 164 10.58 11.17 14.76
N ASN A 165 11.87 11.06 15.07
CA ASN A 165 12.97 11.24 14.10
C ASN A 165 12.95 10.35 12.87
N ASN A 166 12.48 9.11 12.98
CA ASN A 166 12.49 8.12 11.91
C ASN A 166 11.09 7.69 11.43
N VAL A 167 10.03 8.38 11.84
CA VAL A 167 8.71 8.24 11.22
C VAL A 167 8.67 9.12 9.98
N VAL A 168 8.73 8.50 8.81
CA VAL A 168 8.96 9.19 7.52
C VAL A 168 7.69 9.34 6.68
N ALA A 169 6.72 8.45 6.86
CA ALA A 169 5.47 8.48 6.12
C ALA A 169 4.30 7.97 6.96
N PHE A 170 3.12 8.31 6.51
CA PHE A 170 1.86 7.87 7.08
C PHE A 170 0.95 7.34 5.97
N LYS A 171 0.63 6.05 6.01
CA LYS A 171 -0.45 5.50 5.19
C LYS A 171 -1.78 5.76 5.89
N GLU A 172 -2.53 6.71 5.41
CA GLU A 172 -3.87 7.03 5.87
C GLU A 172 -4.91 6.23 5.05
N ALA A 173 -5.61 5.29 5.69
CA ALA A 173 -6.62 4.44 5.07
C ALA A 173 -7.86 4.30 5.96
N SER A 174 -8.32 5.39 6.56
CA SER A 174 -9.55 5.41 7.36
C SER A 174 -10.82 5.21 6.53
N PHE A 175 -10.78 5.53 5.23
CA PHE A 175 -11.93 5.67 4.34
C PHE A 175 -12.94 6.74 4.79
N ASP A 176 -12.47 7.70 5.61
CA ASP A 176 -13.23 8.83 6.13
C ASP A 176 -12.57 10.13 5.65
N ILE A 177 -13.26 10.84 4.73
CA ILE A 177 -12.71 12.05 4.10
C ILE A 177 -12.61 13.22 5.08
N ASP A 178 -13.49 13.28 6.07
CA ASP A 178 -13.47 14.36 7.06
C ASP A 178 -12.28 14.18 8.01
N LEU A 179 -12.03 12.93 8.47
CA LEU A 179 -10.85 12.62 9.28
C LEU A 179 -9.56 12.87 8.49
N PHE A 180 -9.51 12.45 7.21
CA PHE A 180 -8.38 12.72 6.33
C PHE A 180 -8.10 14.22 6.23
N THR A 181 -9.16 15.02 5.94
CA THR A 181 -9.06 16.47 5.80
C THR A 181 -8.56 17.14 7.08
N GLU A 182 -9.11 16.76 8.23
CA GLU A 182 -8.68 17.33 9.52
C GLU A 182 -7.24 16.94 9.85
N THR A 183 -6.86 15.71 9.58
CA THR A 183 -5.47 15.24 9.76
C THR A 183 -4.49 16.06 8.92
N MET A 184 -4.79 16.25 7.62
CA MET A 184 -3.94 17.04 6.74
C MET A 184 -3.80 18.50 7.22
N LYS A 185 -4.90 19.15 7.64
CA LYS A 185 -4.86 20.50 8.21
C LYS A 185 -3.99 20.60 9.47
N GLN A 186 -4.06 19.61 10.34
CA GLN A 186 -3.26 19.63 11.57
C GLN A 186 -1.78 19.38 11.29
N LEU A 187 -1.44 18.45 10.39
CA LEU A 187 -0.06 18.22 9.95
C LEU A 187 0.56 19.47 9.30
N GLU A 188 -0.21 20.17 8.46
CA GLU A 188 0.21 21.44 7.86
C GLU A 188 0.48 22.52 8.93
N ARG A 189 -0.45 22.74 9.87
CA ARG A 189 -0.27 23.68 10.99
C ARG A 189 0.93 23.35 11.86
N ALA A 190 1.16 22.04 12.09
CA ALA A 190 2.32 21.56 12.85
C ALA A 190 3.63 21.63 12.04
N LYS A 191 3.58 21.96 10.74
CA LYS A 191 4.72 21.92 9.81
C LYS A 191 5.43 20.56 9.85
N ALA A 192 4.64 19.49 9.96
CA ALA A 192 5.18 18.15 10.02
C ALA A 192 5.82 17.77 8.68
N SER A 193 6.97 17.12 8.75
CA SER A 193 7.74 16.69 7.56
C SER A 193 7.40 15.28 7.09
N MET A 194 6.47 14.59 7.76
CA MET A 194 6.02 13.25 7.43
C MET A 194 5.16 13.26 6.16
N GLU A 195 5.52 12.45 5.17
CA GLU A 195 4.75 12.32 3.92
C GLU A 195 3.46 11.51 4.16
N VAL A 196 2.32 12.01 3.66
CA VAL A 196 1.04 11.28 3.77
C VAL A 196 0.75 10.57 2.45
N LEU A 197 0.61 9.24 2.53
CA LEU A 197 0.22 8.38 1.42
C LEU A 197 -1.25 8.00 1.59
N SER A 198 -2.09 8.37 0.63
CA SER A 198 -3.49 7.98 0.64
C SER A 198 -3.61 6.46 0.48
N GLY A 199 -4.23 5.80 1.45
CA GLY A 199 -4.67 4.41 1.38
C GLY A 199 -6.16 4.27 1.08
N ASN A 200 -6.79 5.37 0.69
CA ASN A 200 -8.24 5.50 0.54
C ASN A 200 -8.65 5.23 -0.91
N ASP A 201 -8.80 3.97 -1.29
CA ASP A 201 -9.15 3.55 -2.66
C ASP A 201 -10.42 4.26 -3.21
N ARG A 202 -11.25 4.85 -2.36
CA ARG A 202 -12.51 5.51 -2.75
C ARG A 202 -12.33 6.95 -3.25
N PHE A 203 -11.36 7.72 -2.69
CA PHE A 203 -11.18 9.15 -2.97
C PHE A 203 -9.71 9.54 -3.16
N VAL A 204 -8.98 8.74 -3.93
CA VAL A 204 -7.54 8.94 -4.15
C VAL A 204 -7.23 10.31 -4.75
N ALA A 205 -7.93 10.70 -5.83
CA ALA A 205 -7.71 11.99 -6.50
C ALA A 205 -8.00 13.17 -5.56
N GLU A 206 -9.04 13.07 -4.73
CA GLU A 206 -9.35 14.10 -3.74
C GLU A 206 -8.30 14.18 -2.64
N SER A 207 -7.71 13.03 -2.24
CA SER A 207 -6.61 13.01 -1.27
C SER A 207 -5.42 13.86 -1.74
N TYR A 208 -5.11 13.87 -3.04
CA TYR A 208 -4.06 14.73 -3.60
C TYR A 208 -4.42 16.22 -3.53
N ARG A 209 -5.68 16.59 -3.80
CA ARG A 209 -6.15 17.98 -3.62
C ARG A 209 -6.01 18.45 -2.17
N LEU A 210 -6.16 17.52 -1.23
CA LEU A 210 -5.99 17.76 0.21
C LEU A 210 -4.52 17.70 0.66
N GLY A 211 -3.56 17.48 -0.23
CA GLY A 211 -2.13 17.55 0.05
C GLY A 211 -1.44 16.21 0.28
N ALA A 212 -2.07 15.07 -0.09
CA ALA A 212 -1.37 13.79 -0.06
C ALA A 212 -0.11 13.82 -0.95
N ALA A 213 0.98 13.29 -0.44
CA ALA A 213 2.25 13.20 -1.15
C ALA A 213 2.30 12.05 -2.16
N GLY A 214 1.36 11.12 -2.06
CA GLY A 214 1.28 9.95 -2.92
C GLY A 214 0.11 9.06 -2.54
N ALA A 215 0.07 7.85 -3.11
CA ALA A 215 -0.91 6.83 -2.81
C ALA A 215 -0.26 5.48 -2.52
N LEU A 216 -0.85 4.73 -1.57
CA LEU A 216 -0.52 3.35 -1.25
C LEU A 216 -1.81 2.56 -1.23
N ILE A 217 -2.32 2.17 -2.40
CA ILE A 217 -3.67 1.66 -2.64
C ILE A 217 -3.65 0.25 -3.21
N GLY A 218 -4.56 -0.59 -2.69
CA GLY A 218 -4.62 -2.00 -3.08
C GLY A 218 -5.07 -2.21 -4.52
N VAL A 219 -6.00 -1.37 -4.99
CA VAL A 219 -6.52 -1.45 -6.35
C VAL A 219 -5.47 -1.19 -7.43
N ALA A 220 -4.35 -0.54 -7.10
CA ALA A 220 -3.26 -0.28 -8.03
C ALA A 220 -2.54 -1.54 -8.55
N ASN A 221 -2.83 -2.72 -8.01
CA ASN A 221 -2.43 -4.00 -8.62
C ASN A 221 -3.17 -4.29 -9.94
N VAL A 222 -4.31 -3.65 -10.17
CA VAL A 222 -5.13 -3.79 -11.38
C VAL A 222 -5.04 -2.50 -12.18
N ALA A 223 -4.66 -2.58 -13.44
CA ALA A 223 -4.42 -1.42 -14.31
C ALA A 223 -3.41 -0.41 -13.72
N THR A 224 -2.28 -0.93 -13.25
CA THR A 224 -1.23 -0.16 -12.55
C THR A 224 -0.80 1.08 -13.32
N GLU A 225 -0.71 1.00 -14.64
CA GLU A 225 -0.30 2.11 -15.52
C GLU A 225 -1.26 3.31 -15.42
N LYS A 226 -2.58 3.05 -15.32
CA LYS A 226 -3.56 4.15 -15.17
C LYS A 226 -3.47 4.81 -13.80
N TRP A 227 -3.24 4.05 -12.75
CA TRP A 227 -3.01 4.60 -11.41
C TRP A 227 -1.71 5.39 -11.35
N ALA A 228 -0.65 4.91 -12.00
CA ALA A 228 0.60 5.65 -12.11
C ALA A 228 0.44 6.96 -12.90
N ALA A 229 -0.31 6.94 -14.00
CA ALA A 229 -0.62 8.16 -14.77
C ALA A 229 -1.46 9.16 -13.95
N MET A 230 -2.41 8.67 -13.13
CA MET A 230 -3.18 9.51 -12.21
C MET A 230 -2.27 10.15 -11.16
N ASP A 231 -1.38 9.38 -10.54
CA ASP A 231 -0.41 9.89 -9.58
C ASP A 231 0.47 10.98 -10.21
N LEU A 232 1.04 10.72 -11.39
CA LEU A 232 1.88 11.68 -12.10
C LEU A 232 1.12 12.99 -12.41
N ALA A 233 -0.12 12.91 -12.89
CA ALA A 233 -0.96 14.09 -13.12
C ALA A 233 -1.17 14.89 -11.83
N ALA A 234 -1.49 14.20 -10.72
CA ALA A 234 -1.68 14.84 -9.42
C ALA A 234 -0.38 15.48 -8.88
N GLN A 235 0.78 14.83 -9.04
CA GLN A 235 2.10 15.38 -8.65
C GLN A 235 2.46 16.63 -9.45
N GLN A 236 1.96 16.76 -10.68
CA GLN A 236 2.11 17.95 -11.53
C GLN A 236 1.07 19.05 -11.23
N GLY A 237 0.14 18.81 -10.30
CA GLY A 237 -0.95 19.74 -9.96
C GLY A 237 -2.14 19.68 -10.93
N ASP A 238 -2.14 18.76 -11.90
CA ASP A 238 -3.27 18.53 -12.80
C ASP A 238 -4.32 17.61 -12.15
N PHE A 239 -5.01 18.16 -11.17
CA PHE A 239 -6.01 17.43 -10.40
C PHE A 239 -7.25 17.06 -11.21
N ASP A 240 -7.56 17.80 -12.27
CA ASP A 240 -8.71 17.52 -13.13
C ASP A 240 -8.41 16.29 -13.99
N ARG A 241 -7.21 16.17 -14.51
CA ARG A 241 -6.74 14.97 -15.20
C ARG A 241 -6.70 13.76 -14.26
N ALA A 242 -6.19 13.94 -13.03
CA ALA A 242 -6.18 12.89 -12.02
C ALA A 242 -7.60 12.37 -11.70
N ALA A 243 -8.56 13.27 -11.53
CA ALA A 243 -9.96 12.94 -11.29
C ALA A 243 -10.61 12.21 -12.49
N ALA A 244 -10.30 12.66 -13.72
CA ALA A 244 -10.77 11.98 -14.93
C ALA A 244 -10.26 10.55 -15.04
N LEU A 245 -8.96 10.31 -14.76
CA LEU A 245 -8.36 8.97 -14.75
C LEU A 245 -8.96 8.08 -13.66
N GLN A 246 -9.20 8.62 -12.45
CA GLN A 246 -9.90 7.86 -11.39
C GLN A 246 -11.30 7.45 -11.83
N LYS A 247 -12.04 8.32 -12.52
CA LYS A 247 -13.38 8.02 -13.02
C LYS A 247 -13.37 6.87 -14.04
N GLU A 248 -12.36 6.79 -14.90
CA GLU A 248 -12.20 5.67 -15.83
C GLU A 248 -11.98 4.34 -15.10
N LEU A 249 -11.31 4.36 -13.95
CA LEU A 249 -11.01 3.19 -13.13
C LEU A 249 -12.17 2.74 -12.23
N GLU A 250 -13.24 3.56 -12.11
CA GLU A 250 -14.29 3.37 -11.11
C GLU A 250 -14.97 2.01 -11.22
N ALA A 251 -15.37 1.59 -12.42
CA ALA A 251 -16.11 0.34 -12.62
C ALA A 251 -15.29 -0.90 -12.17
N VAL A 252 -13.99 -0.94 -12.46
CA VAL A 252 -13.12 -2.04 -12.02
C VAL A 252 -12.86 -1.96 -10.52
N LYS A 253 -12.62 -0.75 -10.00
CA LYS A 253 -12.41 -0.52 -8.57
C LYS A 253 -13.60 -0.99 -7.75
N GLU A 254 -14.83 -0.65 -8.16
CA GLU A 254 -16.05 -1.06 -7.45
C GLU A 254 -16.22 -2.57 -7.41
N ILE A 255 -15.89 -3.29 -8.48
CA ILE A 255 -15.96 -4.75 -8.48
C ILE A 255 -14.85 -5.34 -7.59
N VAL A 256 -13.63 -4.83 -7.67
CA VAL A 256 -12.51 -5.33 -6.86
C VAL A 256 -12.78 -5.16 -5.37
N PHE A 257 -13.32 -4.01 -4.95
CA PHE A 257 -13.54 -3.67 -3.53
C PHE A 257 -15.00 -3.75 -3.07
N ARG A 258 -15.88 -4.41 -3.84
CA ARG A 258 -17.24 -4.67 -3.36
C ARG A 258 -17.25 -5.59 -2.14
N GLU A 259 -18.32 -5.54 -1.38
CA GLU A 259 -18.51 -6.48 -0.26
C GLU A 259 -18.72 -7.93 -0.76
N PRO A 260 -18.18 -8.92 -0.01
CA PRO A 260 -17.32 -8.72 1.14
C PRO A 260 -15.89 -8.30 0.73
N ILE A 261 -15.40 -7.21 1.31
CA ILE A 261 -14.10 -6.59 0.96
C ILE A 261 -12.90 -7.51 1.21
N VAL A 262 -13.05 -8.54 2.04
CA VAL A 262 -12.01 -9.54 2.29
C VAL A 262 -11.62 -10.30 1.01
N GLU A 263 -12.54 -10.42 0.05
CA GLU A 263 -12.33 -11.10 -1.25
C GLU A 263 -11.58 -10.23 -2.28
N ALA A 264 -11.29 -8.97 -1.98
CA ALA A 264 -10.56 -8.11 -2.90
C ALA A 264 -9.23 -8.71 -3.38
N VAL A 265 -8.55 -9.46 -2.51
CA VAL A 265 -7.30 -10.15 -2.87
C VAL A 265 -7.52 -11.21 -3.94
N ALA A 266 -8.56 -12.04 -3.81
CA ALA A 266 -8.91 -13.06 -4.79
C ALA A 266 -9.25 -12.41 -6.15
N ARG A 267 -10.02 -11.31 -6.13
CA ARG A 267 -10.40 -10.56 -7.34
C ARG A 267 -9.17 -9.96 -8.03
N ILE A 268 -8.26 -9.35 -7.30
CA ILE A 268 -6.99 -8.84 -7.82
C ILE A 268 -6.19 -9.96 -8.47
N LYS A 269 -6.02 -11.10 -7.78
CA LYS A 269 -5.26 -12.25 -8.30
C LYS A 269 -5.86 -12.83 -9.59
N ILE A 270 -7.18 -12.81 -9.75
CA ILE A 270 -7.84 -13.23 -10.97
C ILE A 270 -7.41 -12.36 -12.16
N VAL A 271 -7.36 -11.05 -12.00
CA VAL A 271 -6.90 -10.15 -13.06
C VAL A 271 -5.43 -10.37 -13.35
N LEU A 272 -4.59 -10.47 -12.34
CA LEU A 272 -3.16 -10.71 -12.50
C LEU A 272 -2.85 -12.08 -13.15
N GLN A 273 -3.64 -13.12 -12.84
CA GLN A 273 -3.57 -14.41 -13.54
C GLN A 273 -3.97 -14.27 -15.00
N HIS A 274 -5.04 -13.54 -15.28
CA HIS A 274 -5.49 -13.29 -16.65
C HIS A 274 -4.44 -12.55 -17.49
N GLU A 275 -3.69 -11.62 -16.86
CA GLU A 275 -2.57 -10.90 -17.48
C GLU A 275 -1.27 -11.76 -17.58
N GLY A 276 -1.28 -12.99 -17.07
CA GLY A 276 -0.09 -13.87 -17.07
C GLY A 276 1.01 -13.45 -16.08
N LEU A 277 0.72 -12.49 -15.19
CA LEU A 277 1.67 -11.99 -14.19
C LEU A 277 1.88 -12.98 -13.04
N ILE A 278 0.86 -13.77 -12.70
CA ILE A 278 0.93 -14.86 -11.73
C ILE A 278 0.37 -16.15 -12.34
N LYS A 279 0.80 -17.32 -11.86
CA LYS A 279 0.36 -18.61 -12.41
C LYS A 279 -1.05 -18.97 -11.98
N THR A 280 -1.41 -18.73 -10.73
CA THR A 280 -2.70 -19.06 -10.15
C THR A 280 -3.30 -17.90 -9.40
N ALA A 281 -4.65 -17.87 -9.26
CA ALA A 281 -5.35 -16.88 -8.41
C ALA A 281 -5.60 -17.41 -6.99
N THR A 282 -4.85 -18.41 -6.55
CA THR A 282 -4.99 -19.03 -5.23
C THR A 282 -4.81 -18.02 -4.10
N VAL A 283 -5.74 -18.02 -3.14
CA VAL A 283 -5.67 -17.30 -1.88
C VAL A 283 -5.56 -18.29 -0.72
N ARG A 284 -4.94 -17.87 0.39
CA ARG A 284 -4.84 -18.73 1.57
C ARG A 284 -6.05 -18.61 2.47
N ARG A 285 -6.42 -19.74 3.08
CA ARG A 285 -7.47 -19.77 4.11
C ARG A 285 -7.16 -18.81 5.26
N PRO A 286 -8.17 -18.17 5.86
CA PRO A 286 -9.62 -18.44 5.70
C PRO A 286 -10.27 -17.77 4.47
N GLN A 287 -9.51 -17.09 3.60
CA GLN A 287 -10.06 -16.51 2.38
C GLN A 287 -10.55 -17.62 1.44
N LEU A 288 -11.65 -17.34 0.75
CA LEU A 288 -12.21 -18.19 -0.28
C LEU A 288 -11.98 -17.56 -1.66
N GLY A 289 -11.98 -18.38 -2.70
CA GLY A 289 -12.03 -17.88 -4.06
C GLY A 289 -13.42 -17.30 -4.37
N VAL A 290 -13.52 -16.56 -5.45
CA VAL A 290 -14.80 -16.01 -5.93
C VAL A 290 -15.53 -16.98 -6.85
N SER A 291 -16.84 -16.79 -7.06
CA SER A 291 -17.64 -17.62 -7.97
C SER A 291 -17.23 -17.44 -9.44
N ALA A 292 -17.63 -18.39 -10.29
CA ALA A 292 -17.39 -18.31 -11.74
C ALA A 292 -18.09 -17.10 -12.36
N GLU A 293 -19.31 -16.78 -11.90
CA GLU A 293 -20.08 -15.62 -12.33
C GLU A 293 -19.37 -14.31 -11.97
N GLU A 294 -18.84 -14.24 -10.76
CA GLU A 294 -18.09 -13.07 -10.30
C GLU A 294 -16.78 -12.90 -11.06
N ARG A 295 -16.06 -14.00 -11.28
CA ARG A 295 -14.86 -14.01 -12.12
C ARG A 295 -15.15 -13.45 -13.51
N LYS A 296 -16.26 -13.89 -14.14
CA LYS A 296 -16.68 -13.41 -15.45
C LYS A 296 -16.97 -11.91 -15.42
N LEU A 297 -17.76 -11.44 -14.47
CA LEU A 297 -18.12 -10.02 -14.32
C LEU A 297 -16.86 -9.14 -14.16
N LEU A 298 -15.91 -9.57 -13.33
CA LEU A 298 -14.66 -8.87 -13.11
C LEU A 298 -13.83 -8.75 -14.40
N LEU A 299 -13.67 -9.85 -15.13
CA LEU A 299 -12.89 -9.86 -16.37
C LEU A 299 -13.58 -9.09 -17.49
N ASP A 300 -14.91 -9.13 -17.60
CA ASP A 300 -15.67 -8.34 -18.57
C ASP A 300 -15.47 -6.83 -18.29
N SER A 301 -15.54 -6.39 -17.03
CA SER A 301 -15.29 -5.01 -16.63
C SER A 301 -13.84 -4.59 -16.89
N TYR A 302 -12.89 -5.48 -16.61
CA TYR A 302 -11.47 -5.22 -16.88
C TYR A 302 -11.19 -5.08 -18.37
N HIS A 303 -11.79 -5.92 -19.23
CA HIS A 303 -11.67 -5.82 -20.68
C HIS A 303 -12.31 -4.53 -21.22
N ALA A 304 -13.44 -4.09 -20.64
CA ALA A 304 -14.05 -2.81 -21.01
C ALA A 304 -13.09 -1.64 -20.71
N LEU A 305 -12.43 -1.65 -19.55
CA LEU A 305 -11.42 -0.66 -19.21
C LEU A 305 -10.25 -0.65 -20.19
N LYS A 306 -9.75 -1.82 -20.60
CA LYS A 306 -8.65 -1.94 -21.58
C LYS A 306 -9.02 -1.36 -22.96
N LYS A 307 -10.29 -1.42 -23.37
CA LYS A 307 -10.77 -0.88 -24.64
C LYS A 307 -10.83 0.65 -24.68
N THR A 308 -10.82 1.34 -23.53
CA THR A 308 -10.81 2.81 -23.46
C THR A 308 -9.49 3.44 -23.89
N GLY A 309 -8.55 2.67 -24.42
CA GLY A 309 -7.42 3.18 -25.22
C GLY A 309 -6.16 3.55 -24.46
N PHE A 310 -5.98 3.08 -23.22
CA PHE A 310 -4.70 3.25 -22.54
C PHE A 310 -3.67 2.27 -23.15
N ARG A 311 -2.83 2.80 -24.06
CA ARG A 311 -1.62 2.08 -24.52
C ARG A 311 -0.47 2.43 -23.62
N SER A 312 0.38 1.47 -23.29
CA SER A 312 1.62 1.67 -22.53
C SER A 312 2.58 2.69 -23.15
N SER A 313 2.33 3.13 -24.41
CA SER A 313 3.07 4.16 -25.12
C SER A 313 2.81 5.59 -24.61
N ASP A 314 1.70 5.85 -23.91
CA ASP A 314 1.39 7.21 -23.41
C ASP A 314 2.25 7.60 -22.20
N SER A 315 2.94 6.62 -21.56
CA SER A 315 3.89 6.85 -20.47
C SER A 315 5.24 7.40 -20.95
N VAL A 316 5.57 7.26 -22.23
CA VAL A 316 6.89 7.70 -22.78
C VAL A 316 6.83 9.14 -23.33
N ALA A 317 5.65 9.63 -23.71
CA ALA A 317 5.49 10.97 -24.30
C ALA A 317 5.51 12.12 -23.30
N MET A 318 5.53 11.86 -21.97
CA MET A 318 5.59 12.91 -20.93
C MET A 318 7.00 13.15 -20.36
N ALA A 319 8.03 12.55 -20.93
CA ALA A 319 9.44 12.67 -20.47
C ALA A 319 10.32 13.50 -21.42
N SER A 320 9.71 14.37 -22.27
CA SER A 320 10.45 15.31 -23.13
C SER A 320 10.16 16.75 -22.78
#